data_9e4e7013882e6e6a18d56fc48940a839
#
_entry.id   9e4e7013882e6e6a18d56fc48940a839
#
_cell.length_a   1.000
_cell.length_b   1.000
_cell.length_c   1.000
_cell.angle_alpha   90.00
_cell.angle_beta   90.00
_cell.angle_gamma   90.00
#
_symmetry.space_group_name_H-M   'P 1'
#
loop_
_entity.id
_entity.type
_entity.pdbx_description
1 polymer ?
#
loop_
_entity_poly.entity_id
_entity_poly.type
_entity_poly.pdbx_seq_one_letter_code
_entity_poly.pdbx_strand_id
1 'polypeptide(L)'
;KDIVDLMRQRARPYLFSNALPPAITAAGIAAIDIAEKGDKLRDKLFANANRFRTKMEKAGFNLLPGEHPIIPVMLGEAKLAQDMAGRLHELGIYVTGFFFPVVPQGKARIRTQMSAAHSAADIDAAVAAFIKAGKELGVI
;
A
#
# COMPACT_ATOMS: atom_id res chain seq x y z
N LYS A 1 22.42 22.83 24.70
CA LYS A 1 21.62 24.01 24.35
C LYS A 1 22.41 24.90 23.39
N ASP A 2 23.62 25.34 23.74
CA ASP A 2 24.40 26.33 22.97
C ASP A 2 24.72 25.86 21.54
N ILE A 3 25.03 24.58 21.34
CA ILE A 3 25.26 24.01 20.01
C ILE A 3 23.99 24.10 19.13
N VAL A 4 22.82 23.82 19.70
CA VAL A 4 21.55 23.91 18.96
C VAL A 4 21.25 25.36 18.59
N ASP A 5 21.48 26.28 19.49
CA ASP A 5 21.25 27.71 19.27
C ASP A 5 22.23 28.26 18.21
N LEU A 6 23.49 27.83 18.24
CA LEU A 6 24.48 28.14 17.20
C LEU A 6 24.09 27.58 15.83
N MET A 7 23.64 26.33 15.79
CA MET A 7 23.17 25.70 14.53
C MET A 7 21.98 26.44 13.95
N ARG A 8 21.01 26.86 14.75
CA ARG A 8 19.84 27.62 14.28
C ARG A 8 20.25 28.96 13.64
N GLN A 9 21.32 29.60 14.13
CA GLN A 9 21.80 30.84 13.58
C GLN A 9 22.74 30.68 12.37
N ARG A 10 23.44 29.57 12.25
CA ARG A 10 24.54 29.41 11.28
C ARG A 10 24.25 28.39 10.18
N ALA A 11 23.37 27.42 10.42
CA ALA A 11 23.07 26.41 9.43
C ALA A 11 22.20 27.00 8.30
N ARG A 12 22.80 27.15 7.11
CA ARG A 12 22.10 27.63 5.92
C ARG A 12 20.85 26.81 5.58
N PRO A 13 20.86 25.46 5.68
CA PRO A 13 19.64 24.65 5.47
C PRO A 13 18.49 25.01 6.42
N TYR A 14 18.78 25.49 7.63
CA TYR A 14 17.74 25.93 8.56
C TYR A 14 17.11 27.27 8.12
N LEU A 15 17.93 28.18 7.60
CA LEU A 15 17.47 29.49 7.15
C LEU A 15 16.73 29.44 5.80
N PHE A 16 17.14 28.51 4.92
CA PHE A 16 16.55 28.30 3.59
C PHE A 16 15.94 26.89 3.47
N SER A 17 15.18 26.50 4.48
CA SER A 17 14.79 25.10 4.70
C SER A 17 13.49 24.67 4.02
N ASN A 18 12.87 25.47 3.15
CA ASN A 18 11.52 25.16 2.67
C ASN A 18 10.58 24.79 3.84
N ALA A 19 10.48 25.66 4.83
CA ALA A 19 9.64 25.43 6.02
C ALA A 19 8.21 25.10 5.59
N LEU A 20 7.60 24.12 6.27
CA LEU A 20 6.24 23.69 5.98
C LEU A 20 5.28 24.87 6.11
N PRO A 21 4.43 25.13 5.12
CA PRO A 21 3.38 26.15 5.20
C PRO A 21 2.46 25.89 6.42
N PRO A 22 1.95 26.94 7.07
CA PRO A 22 1.05 26.80 8.22
C PRO A 22 -0.15 25.89 7.95
N ALA A 23 -0.73 25.95 6.76
CA ALA A 23 -1.85 25.09 6.36
C ALA A 23 -1.47 23.61 6.36
N ILE A 24 -0.28 23.26 5.87
CA ILE A 24 0.21 21.86 5.87
C ILE A 24 0.52 21.40 7.31
N THR A 25 1.07 22.28 8.12
CA THR A 25 1.32 21.99 9.55
C THR A 25 0.00 21.74 10.29
N ALA A 26 -1.00 22.58 10.09
CA ALA A 26 -2.33 22.40 10.70
C ALA A 26 -3.00 21.08 10.24
N ALA A 27 -2.90 20.77 8.94
CA ALA A 27 -3.40 19.51 8.40
C ALA A 27 -2.66 18.30 9.01
N GLY A 28 -1.35 18.39 9.21
CA GLY A 28 -0.55 17.36 9.86
C GLY A 28 -0.98 17.11 11.31
N ILE A 29 -1.19 18.17 12.08
CA ILE A 29 -1.68 18.08 13.46
C ILE A 29 -3.05 17.39 13.48
N ALA A 30 -4.00 17.86 12.66
CA ALA A 30 -5.33 17.25 12.56
C ALA A 30 -5.28 15.77 12.14
N ALA A 31 -4.39 15.40 11.23
CA ALA A 31 -4.21 14.01 10.80
C ALA A 31 -3.70 13.12 11.95
N ILE A 32 -2.76 13.63 12.78
CA ILE A 32 -2.26 12.92 13.96
C ILE A 32 -3.37 12.74 14.98
N ASP A 33 -4.15 13.79 15.27
CA ASP A 33 -5.28 13.72 16.21
C ASP A 33 -6.34 12.69 15.78
N ILE A 34 -6.63 12.63 14.48
CA ILE A 34 -7.54 11.62 13.90
C ILE A 34 -6.95 10.22 14.04
N ALA A 35 -5.66 10.06 13.77
CA ALA A 35 -4.99 8.76 13.88
C ALA A 35 -4.94 8.28 15.34
N GLU A 36 -4.68 9.17 16.30
CA GLU A 36 -4.65 8.84 17.73
C GLU A 36 -6.00 8.31 18.23
N LYS A 37 -7.10 8.91 17.76
CA LYS A 37 -8.49 8.55 18.13
C LYS A 37 -9.13 7.50 17.19
N GLY A 38 -8.36 6.96 16.26
CA GLY A 38 -8.83 6.22 15.10
C GLY A 38 -8.97 4.71 15.29
N ASP A 39 -9.23 4.17 16.49
CA ASP A 39 -9.33 2.72 16.75
C ASP A 39 -10.32 2.03 15.80
N LYS A 40 -11.52 2.56 15.64
CA LYS A 40 -12.53 2.00 14.73
C LYS A 40 -12.07 1.95 13.27
N LEU A 41 -11.26 2.93 12.83
CA LEU A 41 -10.69 2.94 11.49
C LEU A 41 -9.59 1.88 11.34
N ARG A 42 -8.77 1.70 12.38
CA ARG A 42 -7.76 0.63 12.42
C ARG A 42 -8.40 -0.76 12.41
N ASP A 43 -9.43 -0.97 13.23
CA ASP A 43 -10.17 -2.24 13.26
C ASP A 43 -10.76 -2.57 11.88
N LYS A 44 -11.39 -1.59 11.24
CA LYS A 44 -11.92 -1.75 9.89
C LYS A 44 -10.82 -2.03 8.86
N LEU A 45 -9.68 -1.35 8.96
CA LEU A 45 -8.52 -1.56 8.10
C LEU A 45 -8.00 -3.01 8.20
N PHE A 46 -7.82 -3.50 9.42
CA PHE A 46 -7.35 -4.88 9.65
C PHE A 46 -8.41 -5.92 9.26
N ALA A 47 -9.69 -5.65 9.49
CA ALA A 47 -10.77 -6.50 9.01
C ALA A 47 -10.78 -6.62 7.48
N ASN A 48 -10.60 -5.52 6.76
CA ASN A 48 -10.47 -5.50 5.31
C ASN A 48 -9.22 -6.27 4.84
N ALA A 49 -8.08 -6.08 5.50
CA ALA A 49 -6.85 -6.79 5.18
C ALA A 49 -7.00 -8.30 5.37
N ASN A 50 -7.59 -8.73 6.48
CA ASN A 50 -7.86 -10.13 6.76
C ASN A 50 -8.84 -10.74 5.75
N ARG A 51 -9.92 -10.03 5.42
CA ARG A 51 -10.90 -10.44 4.39
C ARG A 51 -10.23 -10.67 3.04
N PHE A 52 -9.41 -9.73 2.58
CA PHE A 52 -8.67 -9.84 1.32
C PHE A 52 -7.72 -11.03 1.35
N ARG A 53 -6.89 -11.12 2.39
CA ARG A 53 -5.88 -12.18 2.56
C ARG A 53 -6.53 -13.57 2.52
N THR A 54 -7.52 -13.80 3.36
CA THR A 54 -8.22 -15.09 3.45
C THR A 54 -8.84 -15.51 2.11
N LYS A 55 -9.46 -14.58 1.39
CA LYS A 55 -10.10 -14.90 0.11
C LYS A 55 -9.08 -15.15 -1.00
N MET A 56 -7.98 -14.42 -1.02
CA MET A 56 -6.90 -14.60 -1.99
C MET A 56 -6.16 -15.92 -1.78
N GLU A 57 -5.85 -16.27 -0.53
CA GLU A 57 -5.22 -17.56 -0.18
C GLU A 57 -6.14 -18.72 -0.55
N LYS A 58 -7.43 -18.61 -0.23
CA LYS A 58 -8.43 -19.63 -0.62
C LYS A 58 -8.55 -19.78 -2.15
N ALA A 59 -8.32 -18.73 -2.90
CA ALA A 59 -8.31 -18.76 -4.35
C ALA A 59 -7.01 -19.35 -4.95
N GLY A 60 -5.98 -19.59 -4.15
CA GLY A 60 -4.71 -20.19 -4.59
C GLY A 60 -3.57 -19.21 -4.84
N PHE A 61 -3.75 -17.92 -4.54
CA PHE A 61 -2.68 -16.95 -4.69
C PHE A 61 -1.59 -17.10 -3.63
N ASN A 62 -0.34 -16.96 -4.06
CA ASN A 62 0.80 -16.90 -3.16
C ASN A 62 0.94 -15.48 -2.58
N LEU A 63 0.67 -15.31 -1.28
CA LEU A 63 0.81 -14.05 -0.57
C LEU A 63 2.05 -14.07 0.31
N LEU A 64 2.74 -12.93 0.41
CA LEU A 64 3.78 -12.80 1.41
C LEU A 64 3.15 -12.82 2.82
N PRO A 65 3.62 -13.69 3.73
CA PRO A 65 3.10 -13.76 5.10
C PRO A 65 3.25 -12.43 5.84
N GLY A 66 2.35 -12.16 6.77
CA GLY A 66 2.38 -10.98 7.62
C GLY A 66 0.99 -10.47 7.97
N GLU A 67 0.92 -9.54 8.90
CA GLU A 67 -0.33 -8.95 9.41
C GLU A 67 -0.59 -7.55 8.84
N HIS A 68 0.37 -6.97 8.12
CA HIS A 68 0.29 -5.61 7.61
C HIS A 68 -0.81 -5.46 6.54
N PRO A 69 -1.53 -4.32 6.49
CA PRO A 69 -2.54 -4.04 5.46
C PRO A 69 -2.00 -3.89 4.03
N ILE A 70 -0.70 -3.75 3.87
CA ILE A 70 -0.04 -3.92 2.56
C ILE A 70 0.21 -5.41 2.36
N ILE A 71 -0.40 -5.97 1.31
CA ILE A 71 -0.39 -7.41 1.04
C ILE A 71 0.24 -7.66 -0.33
N PRO A 72 1.49 -8.14 -0.38
CA PRO A 72 2.12 -8.50 -1.64
C PRO A 72 1.57 -9.82 -2.20
N VAL A 73 1.10 -9.78 -3.44
CA VAL A 73 0.71 -10.96 -4.23
C VAL A 73 1.92 -11.36 -5.06
N MET A 74 2.53 -12.49 -4.74
CA MET A 74 3.80 -12.95 -5.33
C MET A 74 3.55 -13.61 -6.68
N LEU A 75 4.25 -13.13 -7.71
CA LEU A 75 4.11 -13.62 -9.10
C LEU A 75 5.44 -14.17 -9.66
N GLY A 76 6.58 -13.79 -9.07
CA GLY A 76 7.90 -14.27 -9.46
C GLY A 76 8.48 -13.54 -10.67
N GLU A 77 7.82 -13.61 -11.81
CA GLU A 77 8.30 -13.08 -13.08
C GLU A 77 7.85 -11.63 -13.35
N ALA A 78 8.76 -10.80 -13.87
CA ALA A 78 8.51 -9.39 -14.15
C ALA A 78 7.39 -9.19 -15.18
N LYS A 79 7.43 -9.96 -16.27
CA LYS A 79 6.41 -9.89 -17.32
C LYS A 79 5.04 -10.23 -16.78
N LEU A 80 4.93 -11.31 -16.00
CA LEU A 80 3.66 -11.71 -15.39
C LEU A 80 3.09 -10.64 -14.45
N ALA A 81 3.96 -9.96 -13.68
CA ALA A 81 3.53 -8.85 -12.82
C ALA A 81 3.01 -7.65 -13.62
N GLN A 82 3.60 -7.36 -14.79
CA GLN A 82 3.13 -6.32 -15.69
C GLN A 82 1.79 -6.68 -16.33
N ASP A 83 1.70 -7.88 -16.90
CA ASP A 83 0.49 -8.39 -17.57
C ASP A 83 -0.69 -8.43 -16.58
N MET A 84 -0.44 -8.91 -15.35
CA MET A 84 -1.43 -8.95 -14.26
C MET A 84 -1.89 -7.55 -13.86
N ALA A 85 -0.97 -6.59 -13.72
CA ALA A 85 -1.31 -5.21 -13.39
C ALA A 85 -2.15 -4.56 -14.50
N GLY A 86 -1.78 -4.75 -15.77
CA GLY A 86 -2.54 -4.27 -16.91
C GLY A 86 -3.95 -4.85 -16.94
N ARG A 87 -4.07 -6.17 -16.75
CA ARG A 87 -5.38 -6.83 -16.76
C ARG A 87 -6.27 -6.39 -15.59
N LEU A 88 -5.70 -6.22 -14.40
CA LEU A 88 -6.44 -5.69 -13.25
C LEU A 88 -6.92 -4.25 -13.49
N HIS A 89 -6.11 -3.43 -14.15
CA HIS A 89 -6.52 -2.07 -14.53
C HIS A 89 -7.74 -2.07 -15.47
N GLU A 90 -7.76 -2.94 -16.48
CA GLU A 90 -8.94 -3.13 -17.35
C GLU A 90 -10.19 -3.59 -16.58
N LEU A 91 -10.00 -4.31 -15.48
CA LEU A 91 -11.07 -4.75 -14.58
C LEU A 91 -11.44 -3.71 -13.50
N GLY A 92 -10.89 -2.49 -13.60
CA GLY A 92 -11.19 -1.38 -12.70
C GLY A 92 -10.39 -1.38 -11.39
N ILE A 93 -9.34 -2.19 -11.28
CA ILE A 93 -8.49 -2.26 -10.08
C ILE A 93 -7.14 -1.61 -10.37
N TYR A 94 -6.89 -0.48 -9.71
CA TYR A 94 -5.62 0.23 -9.84
C TYR A 94 -4.56 -0.39 -8.93
N VAL A 95 -3.57 -1.04 -9.55
CA VAL A 95 -2.42 -1.65 -8.88
C VAL A 95 -1.17 -1.49 -9.71
N THR A 96 -0.01 -1.63 -9.09
CA THR A 96 1.30 -1.56 -9.76
C THR A 96 2.09 -2.83 -9.52
N GLY A 97 2.69 -3.35 -10.59
CA GLY A 97 3.65 -4.43 -10.53
C GLY A 97 5.02 -3.93 -10.05
N PHE A 98 5.63 -4.66 -9.13
CA PHE A 98 6.99 -4.42 -8.64
C PHE A 98 7.90 -5.56 -9.09
N PHE A 99 8.97 -5.21 -9.79
CA PHE A 99 9.95 -6.16 -10.34
C PHE A 99 11.36 -5.57 -10.28
N PHE A 100 12.37 -6.35 -10.65
CA PHE A 100 13.76 -5.88 -10.66
C PHE A 100 13.90 -4.58 -11.48
N PRO A 101 14.69 -3.59 -11.02
CA PRO A 101 15.56 -3.58 -9.84
C PRO A 101 14.88 -3.15 -8.52
N VAL A 102 13.59 -2.81 -8.51
CA VAL A 102 12.86 -2.35 -7.31
C VAL A 102 12.72 -3.47 -6.27
N VAL A 103 12.60 -4.71 -6.74
CA VAL A 103 12.63 -5.92 -5.92
C VAL A 103 13.63 -6.92 -6.51
N PRO A 104 14.18 -7.87 -5.74
CA PRO A 104 15.11 -8.87 -6.28
C PRO A 104 14.51 -9.67 -7.44
N GLN A 105 15.39 -10.20 -8.31
CA GLN A 105 14.98 -11.11 -9.39
C GLN A 105 14.23 -12.33 -8.84
N GLY A 106 13.20 -12.78 -9.56
CA GLY A 106 12.34 -13.88 -9.12
C GLY A 106 11.38 -13.51 -7.98
N LYS A 107 11.32 -12.24 -7.55
CA LYS A 107 10.47 -11.75 -6.48
C LYS A 107 9.47 -10.69 -6.97
N ALA A 108 9.14 -10.71 -8.26
CA ALA A 108 8.13 -9.81 -8.80
C ALA A 108 6.77 -10.06 -8.13
N ARG A 109 6.03 -8.98 -7.92
CA ARG A 109 4.78 -8.99 -7.14
C ARG A 109 3.89 -7.84 -7.52
N ILE A 110 2.61 -7.95 -7.22
CA ILE A 110 1.70 -6.81 -7.09
C ILE A 110 1.60 -6.47 -5.61
N ARG A 111 1.81 -5.20 -5.27
CA ARG A 111 1.62 -4.70 -3.91
C ARG A 111 0.22 -4.11 -3.78
N THR A 112 -0.67 -4.82 -3.08
CA THR A 112 -1.98 -4.30 -2.74
C THR A 112 -1.94 -3.56 -1.40
N GLN A 113 -2.77 -2.54 -1.25
CA GLN A 113 -2.87 -1.76 -0.03
C GLN A 113 -4.33 -1.59 0.35
N MET A 114 -4.70 -2.12 1.50
CA MET A 114 -6.04 -1.96 2.04
C MET A 114 -6.20 -0.59 2.69
N SER A 115 -7.45 -0.11 2.71
CA SER A 115 -7.82 1.15 3.36
C SER A 115 -9.06 0.95 4.23
N ALA A 116 -9.17 1.72 5.30
CA ALA A 116 -10.40 1.82 6.07
C ALA A 116 -11.56 2.46 5.28
N ALA A 117 -11.25 3.17 4.19
CA ALA A 117 -12.26 3.73 3.29
C ALA A 117 -12.96 2.65 2.45
N HIS A 118 -12.29 1.53 2.15
CA HIS A 118 -12.90 0.46 1.39
C HIS A 118 -14.07 -0.19 2.14
N SER A 119 -15.13 -0.47 1.42
CA SER A 119 -16.21 -1.33 1.91
C SER A 119 -15.86 -2.81 1.74
N ALA A 120 -16.62 -3.70 2.39
CA ALA A 120 -16.48 -5.14 2.19
C ALA A 120 -16.76 -5.55 0.73
N ALA A 121 -17.69 -4.85 0.06
CA ALA A 121 -18.02 -5.07 -1.35
C ALA A 121 -16.86 -4.69 -2.28
N ASP A 122 -16.14 -3.59 -1.99
CA ASP A 122 -14.96 -3.20 -2.77
C ASP A 122 -13.87 -4.26 -2.67
N ILE A 123 -13.64 -4.80 -1.47
CA ILE A 123 -12.66 -5.88 -1.27
C ILE A 123 -13.09 -7.14 -2.04
N ASP A 124 -14.38 -7.50 -2.02
CA ASP A 124 -14.88 -8.65 -2.73
C ASP A 124 -14.77 -8.49 -4.25
N ALA A 125 -15.08 -7.31 -4.75
CA ALA A 125 -14.92 -6.98 -6.18
C ALA A 125 -13.44 -7.06 -6.60
N ALA A 126 -12.53 -6.54 -5.79
CA ALA A 126 -11.09 -6.63 -6.04
C ALA A 126 -10.64 -8.10 -6.08
N VAL A 127 -11.03 -8.92 -5.11
CA VAL A 127 -10.71 -10.36 -5.11
C VAL A 127 -11.24 -11.05 -6.35
N ALA A 128 -12.47 -10.77 -6.77
CA ALA A 128 -13.05 -11.34 -7.97
C ALA A 128 -12.27 -10.97 -9.24
N ALA A 129 -11.82 -9.71 -9.34
CA ALA A 129 -10.96 -9.26 -10.44
C ALA A 129 -9.61 -9.98 -10.44
N PHE A 130 -8.97 -10.13 -9.27
CA PHE A 130 -7.74 -10.91 -9.14
C PHE A 130 -7.91 -12.37 -9.55
N ILE A 131 -8.99 -13.04 -9.13
CA ILE A 131 -9.29 -14.42 -9.51
C ILE A 131 -9.47 -14.53 -11.02
N LYS A 132 -10.21 -13.60 -11.64
CA LYS A 132 -10.41 -13.59 -13.09
C LYS A 132 -9.08 -13.43 -13.83
N ALA A 133 -8.31 -12.40 -13.50
CA ALA A 133 -7.01 -12.15 -14.12
C ALA A 133 -6.02 -13.30 -13.85
N GLY A 134 -6.02 -13.86 -12.64
CA GLY A 134 -5.15 -14.97 -12.26
C GLY A 134 -5.40 -16.24 -13.07
N LYS A 135 -6.66 -16.56 -13.33
CA LYS A 135 -7.04 -17.70 -14.20
C LYS A 135 -6.67 -17.46 -15.66
N GLU A 136 -6.93 -16.26 -16.19
CA GLU A 136 -6.59 -15.90 -17.57
C GLU A 136 -5.08 -15.96 -17.83
N LEU A 137 -4.25 -15.66 -16.83
CA LEU A 137 -2.80 -15.61 -16.92
C LEU A 137 -2.09 -16.87 -16.38
N GLY A 138 -2.85 -17.87 -15.94
CA GLY A 138 -2.29 -19.13 -15.42
C GLY A 138 -1.54 -18.98 -14.09
N VAL A 139 -1.93 -18.03 -13.25
CA VAL A 139 -1.37 -17.81 -11.91
C VAL A 139 -1.98 -18.78 -10.88
N ILE A 140 -3.26 -19.08 -11.06
CA ILE A 140 -4.07 -19.97 -10.24
C ILE A 140 -4.94 -20.88 -11.09
#